data_fd73c422278f043444eb4a34d0cce4ac
#
_entry.id   fd73c422278f043444eb4a34d0cce4ac
#
_cell.length_a   1.000
_cell.length_b   1.000
_cell.length_c   1.000
_cell.angle_alpha   90.00
_cell.angle_beta   90.00
_cell.angle_gamma   90.00
#
_symmetry.space_group_name_H-M   'P 1'
#
loop_
_entity.id
_entity.type
_entity.pdbx_description
1 polymer ?
#
loop_
_entity_poly.entity_id
_entity_poly.type
_entity_poly.pdbx_seq_one_letter_code
_entity_poly.pdbx_strand_id
1 'polypeptide(L)'
;MNVWIASDIHGSALYCRKLLDLMEKRGADRLVLLGDLLYHGPRNDLPEGYDPKAVFAMLNSVKDRILCVHGNCDAEVDQMVLEFPIEADFRVEELCGRRLFLTHGHHFNVDQRPSQALLDGAGYVVYGHFHVPMRRLEDGVWYWNPGSVSIPKEG
;
A
#
# COMPACT_ATOMS: atom_id res chain seq x y z
N MET A 1 -18.92 5.26 -1.40
CA MET A 1 -17.83 4.27 -1.45
C MET A 1 -16.85 4.52 -0.32
N ASN A 2 -16.45 3.47 0.36
CA ASN A 2 -15.50 3.52 1.49
C ASN A 2 -14.21 2.80 1.07
N VAL A 3 -13.12 3.56 0.90
CA VAL A 3 -11.83 3.05 0.42
C VAL A 3 -10.81 3.11 1.54
N TRP A 4 -10.16 2.00 1.79
CA TRP A 4 -9.08 1.90 2.76
C TRP A 4 -7.74 1.82 2.05
N ILE A 5 -6.74 2.47 2.59
CA ILE A 5 -5.38 2.49 2.05
C ILE A 5 -4.43 1.99 3.13
N ALA A 6 -3.63 0.99 2.78
CA ALA A 6 -2.66 0.40 3.69
C ALA A 6 -1.37 0.09 2.92
N SER A 7 -0.27 -0.10 3.65
CA SER A 7 1.04 -0.36 3.04
C SER A 7 1.92 -1.16 3.99
N ASP A 8 2.91 -1.81 3.39
CA ASP A 8 4.02 -2.40 4.15
C ASP A 8 3.55 -3.43 5.18
N ILE A 9 2.83 -4.45 4.70
CA ILE A 9 2.37 -5.60 5.51
C ILE A 9 3.56 -6.49 5.89
N HIS A 10 4.55 -6.60 5.00
CA HIS A 10 5.79 -7.35 5.20
C HIS A 10 5.60 -8.78 5.72
N GLY A 11 4.56 -9.44 5.26
CA GLY A 11 4.30 -10.85 5.58
C GLY A 11 3.71 -11.12 6.96
N SER A 12 3.26 -10.11 7.69
CA SER A 12 2.61 -10.30 8.99
C SER A 12 1.17 -10.76 8.83
N ALA A 13 0.93 -12.05 9.05
CA ALA A 13 -0.43 -12.60 9.03
C ALA A 13 -1.28 -12.03 10.16
N LEU A 14 -0.68 -11.78 11.33
CA LEU A 14 -1.38 -11.18 12.46
C LEU A 14 -2.00 -9.83 12.09
N TYR A 15 -1.18 -8.91 11.56
CA TYR A 15 -1.64 -7.57 11.25
C TYR A 15 -2.45 -7.52 9.96
N CYS A 16 -2.19 -8.42 9.01
CA CYS A 16 -3.03 -8.56 7.82
C CYS A 16 -4.46 -8.97 8.21
N ARG A 17 -4.60 -9.93 9.12
CA ARG A 17 -5.91 -10.33 9.63
C ARG A 17 -6.62 -9.19 10.34
N LYS A 18 -5.91 -8.44 11.18
CA LYS A 18 -6.49 -7.27 11.85
C LYS A 18 -6.99 -6.24 10.85
N LEU A 19 -6.21 -6.00 9.78
CA LEU A 19 -6.60 -5.08 8.71
C LEU A 19 -7.90 -5.54 8.04
N LEU A 20 -7.98 -6.80 7.62
CA LEU A 20 -9.15 -7.32 6.93
C LEU A 20 -10.38 -7.40 7.84
N ASP A 21 -10.19 -7.76 9.10
CA ASP A 21 -11.30 -7.78 10.06
C ASP A 21 -11.87 -6.37 10.29
N LEU A 22 -11.01 -5.36 10.38
CA LEU A 22 -11.45 -3.96 10.49
C LEU A 22 -12.17 -3.49 9.23
N MET A 23 -11.69 -3.89 8.05
CA MET A 23 -12.36 -3.57 6.79
C MET A 23 -13.80 -4.10 6.77
N GLU A 24 -13.99 -5.35 7.15
CA GLU A 24 -15.32 -5.94 7.20
C GLU A 24 -16.21 -5.24 8.24
N LYS A 25 -15.68 -5.00 9.42
CA LYS A 25 -16.39 -4.32 10.50
C LYS A 25 -16.81 -2.90 10.13
N ARG A 26 -15.99 -2.19 9.36
CA ARG A 26 -16.23 -0.80 8.96
C ARG A 26 -16.88 -0.66 7.59
N GLY A 27 -17.16 -1.76 6.91
CA GLY A 27 -17.83 -1.76 5.61
C GLY A 27 -16.97 -1.16 4.49
N ALA A 28 -15.67 -1.45 4.47
CA ALA A 28 -14.80 -0.98 3.40
C ALA A 28 -15.14 -1.68 2.08
N ASP A 29 -15.31 -0.90 1.01
CA ASP A 29 -15.63 -1.43 -0.33
C ASP A 29 -14.38 -1.84 -1.10
N ARG A 30 -13.31 -1.07 -0.95
CA ARG A 30 -12.05 -1.27 -1.67
C ARG A 30 -10.86 -1.16 -0.71
N LEU A 31 -9.82 -1.93 -1.00
CA LEU A 31 -8.53 -1.86 -0.31
C LEU A 31 -7.44 -1.52 -1.33
N VAL A 32 -6.76 -0.40 -1.10
CA VAL A 32 -5.57 -0.02 -1.83
C VAL A 32 -4.36 -0.47 -1.03
N LEU A 33 -3.49 -1.26 -1.67
CA LEU A 33 -2.23 -1.71 -1.07
C LEU A 33 -1.06 -1.07 -1.81
N LEU A 34 -0.18 -0.42 -1.07
CA LEU A 34 0.93 0.34 -1.64
C LEU A 34 2.24 -0.45 -1.69
N GLY A 35 2.17 -1.78 -1.62
CA GLY A 35 3.32 -2.65 -1.81
C GLY A 35 3.94 -3.19 -0.53
N ASP A 36 5.01 -3.96 -0.69
CA ASP A 36 5.72 -4.67 0.37
C ASP A 36 4.79 -5.60 1.15
N LEU A 37 4.23 -6.58 0.43
CA LEU A 37 3.15 -7.41 0.97
C LEU A 37 3.66 -8.64 1.73
N LEU A 38 4.60 -9.41 1.16
CA LEU A 38 4.93 -10.74 1.65
C LEU A 38 6.31 -10.85 2.32
N TYR A 39 7.32 -10.17 1.81
CA TYR A 39 8.68 -10.26 2.33
C TYR A 39 8.94 -9.18 3.38
N HIS A 40 9.60 -9.58 4.50
CA HIS A 40 9.89 -8.64 5.58
C HIS A 40 10.93 -7.58 5.23
N GLY A 41 11.75 -7.81 4.20
CA GLY A 41 12.82 -6.91 3.80
C GLY A 41 14.13 -7.20 4.53
N PRO A 42 15.28 -6.99 3.86
CA PRO A 42 16.60 -7.37 4.42
C PRO A 42 17.04 -6.50 5.60
N ARG A 43 16.45 -5.30 5.74
CA ARG A 43 16.81 -4.35 6.79
C ARG A 43 15.83 -4.29 7.96
N ASN A 44 14.74 -5.05 7.88
CA ASN A 44 13.71 -5.08 8.91
C ASN A 44 13.83 -6.37 9.73
N ASP A 45 13.50 -6.28 11.00
CA ASP A 45 13.27 -7.47 11.81
C ASP A 45 12.00 -8.18 11.33
N LEU A 46 11.87 -9.46 11.63
CA LEU A 46 10.64 -10.19 11.33
C LEU A 46 9.47 -9.56 12.10
N PRO A 47 8.40 -9.16 11.42
CA PRO A 47 7.23 -8.64 12.11
C PRO A 47 6.53 -9.75 12.90
N GLU A 48 5.80 -9.34 13.93
CA GLU A 48 4.98 -10.26 14.71
C GLU A 48 3.99 -11.00 13.81
N GLY A 49 3.92 -12.31 13.96
CA GLY A 49 3.01 -13.14 13.17
C GLY A 49 3.43 -13.28 11.72
N TYR A 50 4.74 -13.28 11.45
CA TYR A 50 5.26 -13.44 10.08
C TYR A 50 4.89 -14.81 9.51
N ASP A 51 4.05 -14.81 8.48
CA ASP A 51 3.61 -16.00 7.74
C ASP A 51 3.12 -15.57 6.35
N PRO A 52 4.01 -15.45 5.38
CA PRO A 52 3.65 -14.98 4.03
C PRO A 52 2.57 -15.81 3.35
N LYS A 53 2.55 -17.13 3.58
CA LYS A 53 1.53 -18.00 2.99
C LYS A 53 0.14 -17.67 3.49
N ALA A 54 0.00 -17.40 4.78
CA ALA A 54 -1.27 -16.96 5.35
C ALA A 54 -1.67 -15.59 4.81
N VAL A 55 -0.70 -14.67 4.62
CA VAL A 55 -0.96 -13.35 4.06
C VAL A 55 -1.52 -13.46 2.65
N PHE A 56 -0.87 -14.19 1.74
CA PHE A 56 -1.39 -14.23 0.38
C PHE A 56 -2.74 -14.96 0.29
N ALA A 57 -2.97 -15.96 1.14
CA ALA A 57 -4.27 -16.63 1.19
C ALA A 57 -5.38 -15.66 1.63
N MET A 58 -5.12 -14.85 2.67
CA MET A 58 -6.07 -13.85 3.14
C MET A 58 -6.33 -12.75 2.10
N LEU A 59 -5.29 -12.22 1.46
CA LEU A 59 -5.45 -11.18 0.44
C LEU A 59 -6.19 -11.72 -0.78
N ASN A 60 -5.90 -12.94 -1.21
CA ASN A 60 -6.61 -13.54 -2.34
C ASN A 60 -8.11 -13.73 -2.06
N SER A 61 -8.49 -13.93 -0.80
CA SER A 61 -9.90 -14.07 -0.43
C SER A 61 -10.72 -12.79 -0.68
N VAL A 62 -10.05 -11.64 -0.79
CA VAL A 62 -10.68 -10.34 -1.08
C VAL A 62 -10.13 -9.71 -2.36
N LYS A 63 -9.56 -10.49 -3.25
CA LYS A 63 -8.86 -10.04 -4.46
C LYS A 63 -9.66 -9.07 -5.33
N ASP A 64 -10.96 -9.25 -5.42
CA ASP A 64 -11.81 -8.42 -6.27
C ASP A 64 -11.98 -6.99 -5.74
N ARG A 65 -11.57 -6.76 -4.50
CA ARG A 65 -11.63 -5.43 -3.87
C ARG A 65 -10.25 -4.76 -3.77
N ILE A 66 -9.18 -5.44 -4.20
CA ILE A 66 -7.81 -4.95 -4.04
C ILE A 66 -7.33 -4.20 -5.28
N LEU A 67 -6.70 -3.06 -5.03
CA LEU A 67 -5.92 -2.28 -5.98
C LEU A 67 -4.50 -2.16 -5.41
N CYS A 68 -3.48 -2.56 -6.18
CA CYS A 68 -2.13 -2.67 -5.64
C CYS A 68 -1.09 -2.04 -6.55
N VAL A 69 -0.03 -1.48 -5.95
CA VAL A 69 1.18 -1.05 -6.65
C VAL A 69 2.39 -1.83 -6.12
N HIS A 70 3.48 -1.82 -6.89
CA HIS A 70 4.68 -2.61 -6.62
C HIS A 70 5.60 -1.92 -5.62
N GLY A 71 5.95 -2.63 -4.54
CA GLY A 71 6.94 -2.17 -3.57
C GLY A 71 8.34 -2.72 -3.86
N ASN A 72 9.35 -2.13 -3.21
CA ASN A 72 10.74 -2.54 -3.44
C ASN A 72 11.06 -3.95 -2.89
N CYS A 73 10.26 -4.46 -1.95
CA CYS A 73 10.39 -5.83 -1.43
C CYS A 73 9.50 -6.84 -2.13
N ASP A 74 8.63 -6.41 -3.05
CA ASP A 74 7.77 -7.32 -3.81
C ASP A 74 8.57 -7.96 -4.93
N ALA A 75 8.55 -9.29 -4.98
CA ALA A 75 9.30 -10.06 -5.98
C ALA A 75 8.39 -10.50 -7.12
N GLU A 76 9.01 -10.78 -8.29
CA GLU A 76 8.30 -11.36 -9.42
C GLU A 76 7.53 -12.62 -9.05
N VAL A 77 8.13 -13.46 -8.23
CA VAL A 77 7.53 -14.72 -7.76
C VAL A 77 6.26 -14.48 -6.94
N ASP A 78 6.14 -13.32 -6.29
CA ASP A 78 4.95 -13.01 -5.49
C ASP A 78 3.70 -12.89 -6.37
N GLN A 79 3.85 -12.41 -7.62
CA GLN A 79 2.74 -12.35 -8.56
C GLN A 79 2.19 -13.75 -8.91
N MET A 80 3.00 -14.78 -8.75
CA MET A 80 2.56 -16.16 -9.02
C MET A 80 1.60 -16.70 -7.97
N VAL A 81 1.63 -16.15 -6.76
CA VAL A 81 0.79 -16.58 -5.64
C VAL A 81 -0.32 -15.57 -5.30
N LEU A 82 -0.17 -14.31 -5.69
CA LEU A 82 -1.18 -13.27 -5.51
C LEU A 82 -2.08 -13.22 -6.76
N GLU A 83 -3.39 -13.28 -6.55
CA GLU A 83 -4.39 -13.38 -7.62
C GLU A 83 -4.94 -12.01 -8.04
N PHE A 84 -4.19 -10.96 -7.81
CA PHE A 84 -4.46 -9.60 -8.26
C PHE A 84 -3.15 -8.95 -8.75
N PRO A 85 -3.22 -7.96 -9.67
CA PRO A 85 -1.99 -7.35 -10.23
C PRO A 85 -1.20 -6.59 -9.16
N ILE A 86 0.13 -6.81 -9.12
CA ILE A 86 1.04 -6.14 -8.18
C ILE A 86 2.24 -5.47 -8.85
N GLU A 87 2.31 -5.45 -10.18
CA GLU A 87 3.53 -5.07 -10.91
C GLU A 87 3.63 -3.59 -11.29
N ALA A 88 2.57 -2.80 -11.14
CA ALA A 88 2.58 -1.40 -11.50
C ALA A 88 3.42 -0.56 -10.52
N ASP A 89 4.41 0.19 -11.01
CA ASP A 89 5.21 1.09 -10.18
C ASP A 89 4.38 2.24 -9.61
N PHE A 90 3.38 2.67 -10.34
CA PHE A 90 2.40 3.66 -9.88
C PHE A 90 1.08 3.48 -10.63
N ARG A 91 0.03 4.04 -10.07
CA ARG A 91 -1.30 4.09 -10.69
C ARG A 91 -1.92 5.44 -10.43
N VAL A 92 -2.63 5.98 -11.42
CA VAL A 92 -3.47 7.16 -11.22
C VAL A 92 -4.92 6.69 -11.26
N GLU A 93 -5.63 6.86 -10.14
CA GLU A 93 -6.97 6.33 -9.96
C GLU A 93 -7.90 7.40 -9.41
N GLU A 94 -9.17 7.34 -9.82
CA GLU A 94 -10.21 8.16 -9.21
C GLU A 94 -10.96 7.33 -8.17
N LEU A 95 -10.84 7.73 -6.91
CA LEU A 95 -11.44 7.06 -5.77
C LEU A 95 -12.16 8.09 -4.89
N CYS A 96 -13.43 7.82 -4.57
CA CYS A 96 -14.23 8.70 -3.73
C CYS A 96 -14.27 10.15 -4.24
N GLY A 97 -14.33 10.35 -5.55
CA GLY A 97 -14.35 11.68 -6.18
C GLY A 97 -13.00 12.41 -6.16
N ARG A 98 -11.93 11.74 -5.84
CA ARG A 98 -10.57 12.31 -5.79
C ARG A 98 -9.66 11.56 -6.74
N ARG A 99 -8.76 12.29 -7.38
CA ARG A 99 -7.77 11.70 -8.29
C ARG A 99 -6.46 11.52 -7.54
N LEU A 100 -6.04 10.26 -7.38
CA LEU A 100 -4.89 9.87 -6.58
C LEU A 100 -3.79 9.30 -7.45
N PHE A 101 -2.55 9.70 -7.17
CA PHE A 101 -1.34 9.05 -7.67
C PHE A 101 -0.87 8.09 -6.58
N LEU A 102 -0.97 6.79 -6.84
CA LEU A 102 -0.65 5.73 -5.89
C LEU A 102 0.71 5.13 -6.24
N THR A 103 1.62 5.07 -5.29
CA THR A 103 2.95 4.49 -5.48
C THR A 103 3.47 3.93 -4.16
N HIS A 104 4.52 3.12 -4.21
CA HIS A 104 5.10 2.59 -2.97
C HIS A 104 5.86 3.64 -2.18
N GLY A 105 6.64 4.46 -2.84
CA GLY A 105 7.41 5.53 -2.21
C GLY A 105 8.92 5.45 -2.42
N HIS A 106 9.44 4.34 -2.95
CA HIS A 106 10.88 4.20 -3.20
C HIS A 106 11.34 4.95 -4.46
N HIS A 107 10.43 5.24 -5.39
CA HIS A 107 10.71 6.02 -6.59
C HIS A 107 10.14 7.43 -6.49
N PHE A 108 8.88 7.57 -6.05
CA PHE A 108 8.19 8.85 -5.92
C PHE A 108 7.73 9.05 -4.48
N ASN A 109 7.96 10.25 -3.96
CA ASN A 109 7.59 10.65 -2.60
C ASN A 109 7.63 12.18 -2.53
N VAL A 110 7.49 12.76 -1.32
CA VAL A 110 7.49 14.22 -1.15
C VAL A 110 8.84 14.86 -1.51
N ASP A 111 9.94 14.12 -1.42
CA ASP A 111 11.29 14.60 -1.72
C ASP A 111 11.71 14.27 -3.16
N GLN A 112 11.06 13.30 -3.80
CA GLN A 112 11.26 12.90 -5.19
C GLN A 112 9.92 12.93 -5.89
N ARG A 113 9.42 14.12 -6.18
CA ARG A 113 8.05 14.32 -6.64
C ARG A 113 7.85 13.87 -8.09
N PRO A 114 6.72 13.24 -8.41
CA PRO A 114 6.38 12.93 -9.79
C PRO A 114 6.18 14.21 -10.60
N SER A 115 6.49 14.15 -11.91
CA SER A 115 6.29 15.27 -12.80
C SER A 115 4.79 15.57 -13.00
N GLN A 116 4.48 16.77 -13.50
CA GLN A 116 3.11 17.16 -13.85
C GLN A 116 2.49 16.19 -14.85
N ALA A 117 3.28 15.71 -15.81
CA ALA A 117 2.81 14.75 -16.81
C ALA A 117 2.43 13.41 -16.17
N LEU A 118 3.23 12.92 -15.22
CA LEU A 118 2.94 11.67 -14.51
C LEU A 118 1.74 11.83 -13.58
N LEU A 119 1.62 12.96 -12.88
CA LEU A 119 0.49 13.22 -11.99
C LEU A 119 -0.84 13.19 -12.73
N ASP A 120 -0.86 13.61 -13.99
CA ASP A 120 -2.06 13.61 -14.83
C ASP A 120 -3.28 14.19 -14.12
N GLY A 121 -3.09 15.34 -13.45
CA GLY A 121 -4.14 16.04 -12.74
C GLY A 121 -4.43 15.52 -11.32
N ALA A 122 -3.66 14.55 -10.82
CA ALA A 122 -3.84 14.07 -9.46
C ALA A 122 -3.55 15.15 -8.41
N GLY A 123 -4.45 15.29 -7.45
CA GLY A 123 -4.29 16.23 -6.33
C GLY A 123 -3.66 15.59 -5.09
N TYR A 124 -3.44 14.30 -5.13
CA TYR A 124 -2.91 13.53 -4.00
C TYR A 124 -1.87 12.53 -4.48
N VAL A 125 -0.73 12.45 -3.78
CA VAL A 125 0.27 11.39 -3.94
C VAL A 125 0.26 10.57 -2.66
N VAL A 126 -0.07 9.30 -2.75
CA VAL A 126 -0.19 8.40 -1.60
C VAL A 126 0.87 7.32 -1.70
N TYR A 127 1.70 7.18 -0.68
CA TYR A 127 2.82 6.25 -0.70
C TYR A 127 3.15 5.69 0.69
N GLY A 128 3.83 4.54 0.73
CA GLY A 128 4.30 3.88 1.94
C GLY A 128 5.82 3.94 2.09
N HIS A 129 6.46 2.80 2.13
CA HIS A 129 7.91 2.56 2.15
C HIS A 129 8.65 3.03 3.41
N PHE A 130 8.40 4.24 3.87
CA PHE A 130 9.13 4.84 5.00
C PHE A 130 8.60 4.42 6.36
N HIS A 131 7.44 3.77 6.43
CA HIS A 131 6.78 3.30 7.65
C HIS A 131 6.42 4.41 8.64
N VAL A 132 6.38 5.66 8.19
CA VAL A 132 6.08 6.84 9.01
C VAL A 132 4.82 7.50 8.46
N PRO A 133 3.74 7.56 9.25
CA PRO A 133 2.54 8.28 8.82
C PRO A 133 2.85 9.76 8.63
N MET A 134 2.39 10.33 7.52
CA MET A 134 2.53 11.76 7.27
C MET A 134 1.46 12.29 6.33
N ARG A 135 1.27 13.60 6.38
CA ARG A 135 0.42 14.34 5.46
C ARG A 135 0.98 15.75 5.27
N ARG A 136 1.34 16.09 4.05
CA ARG A 136 1.92 17.41 3.71
C ARG A 136 1.34 17.94 2.42
N LEU A 137 1.11 19.26 2.37
CA LEU A 137 0.74 19.96 1.15
C LEU A 137 1.97 20.64 0.56
N GLU A 138 2.31 20.30 -0.68
CA GLU A 138 3.45 20.88 -1.40
C GLU A 138 3.03 21.22 -2.83
N ASP A 139 3.20 22.46 -3.23
CA ASP A 139 2.86 22.95 -4.57
C ASP A 139 1.44 22.56 -5.04
N GLY A 140 0.48 22.64 -4.12
CA GLY A 140 -0.92 22.34 -4.39
C GLY A 140 -1.29 20.87 -4.44
N VAL A 141 -0.35 19.97 -4.14
CA VAL A 141 -0.56 18.52 -4.12
C VAL A 141 -0.37 18.00 -2.70
N TRP A 142 -1.31 17.17 -2.24
CA TRP A 142 -1.20 16.50 -0.96
C TRP A 142 -0.35 15.24 -1.08
N TYR A 143 0.58 15.07 -0.15
CA TYR A 143 1.42 13.87 -0.02
C TYR A 143 1.04 13.15 1.26
N TRP A 144 0.51 11.93 1.13
CA TRP A 144 0.02 11.12 2.24
C TRP A 144 0.79 9.83 2.35
N ASN A 145 1.13 9.44 3.59
CA ASN A 145 1.70 8.13 3.90
C ASN A 145 0.88 7.51 5.02
N PRO A 146 0.26 6.33 4.82
CA PRO A 146 -0.51 5.67 5.86
C PRO A 146 0.35 4.99 6.94
N GLY A 147 1.67 4.93 6.74
CA GLY A 147 2.57 4.17 7.60
C GLY A 147 2.57 2.69 7.25
N SER A 148 3.18 1.86 8.10
CA SER A 148 3.23 0.42 7.93
C SER A 148 2.16 -0.28 8.76
N VAL A 149 1.55 -1.31 8.20
CA VAL A 149 0.57 -2.15 8.90
C VAL A 149 1.25 -2.93 10.04
N SER A 150 2.45 -3.45 9.80
CA SER A 150 3.11 -4.39 10.72
C SER A 150 4.36 -3.86 11.40
N ILE A 151 5.06 -2.90 10.78
CA ILE A 151 6.35 -2.38 11.27
C ILE A 151 6.31 -0.84 11.28
N PRO A 152 5.37 -0.20 12.01
CA PRO A 152 5.31 1.26 12.03
C PRO A 152 6.53 1.85 12.72
N LYS A 153 6.98 3.03 12.24
CA LYS A 153 8.04 3.82 12.84
C LYS A 153 7.46 5.17 13.27
N GLU A 154 8.00 5.71 14.37
CA GLU A 154 7.56 7.01 14.91
C GLU A 154 6.04 7.10 15.17
N GLY A 155 5.50 6.04 15.68
CA GLY A 155 4.08 5.97 15.98
C GLY A 155 3.36 4.87 15.30
#